data_3ffe70fc0fd310231776ff520022dfb2
#
_entry.id   3ffe70fc0fd310231776ff520022dfb2
#
_cell.length_a   1.000
_cell.length_b   1.000
_cell.length_c   1.000
_cell.angle_alpha   90.00
_cell.angle_beta   90.00
_cell.angle_gamma   90.00
#
_symmetry.space_group_name_H-M   'P 1'
#
loop_
_entity.id
_entity.type
_entity.pdbx_description
1 polymer ?
#
loop_
_entity_poly.entity_id
_entity_poly.type
_entity_poly.pdbx_seq_one_letter_code
_entity_poly.pdbx_strand_id
1 'polypeptide(L)'
;MRRKIYMLFAIPLLIMGALTAGTARAHFVPAPCDFITGGGWVLNDQGGFVNFGSHGGCKNGAFWGHVNVLDHSYNPPGHLKSTEITGYLMDPAFPNARDICGFGEVTVNGSTFTTRFRVRMEDNGEPGGSDRFGVHLGNGYIVSTRELGPPGPDGGGGNIQLHKENNSTKGPNPAPTEFEMCGGLMWP
;
A
#
# COMPACT_ATOMS: atom_id res chain seq x y z
N MET A 1 3.16 35.88 -73.19
CA MET A 1 3.68 35.06 -72.13
C MET A 1 2.66 35.01 -70.99
N ARG A 2 1.99 33.86 -70.74
CA ARG A 2 0.98 33.69 -69.70
C ARG A 2 1.66 32.92 -68.52
N ARG A 3 1.86 33.58 -67.38
CA ARG A 3 2.34 32.97 -66.19
C ARG A 3 1.19 32.20 -65.49
N LYS A 4 1.34 30.86 -65.30
CA LYS A 4 0.44 30.04 -64.53
C LYS A 4 0.91 30.13 -63.08
N ILE A 5 0.02 30.61 -62.20
CA ILE A 5 0.22 30.61 -60.72
C ILE A 5 -0.34 29.30 -60.21
N TYR A 6 0.51 28.47 -59.64
CA TYR A 6 0.09 27.24 -58.90
C TYR A 6 -0.13 27.61 -57.44
N MET A 7 -1.39 27.57 -57.01
CA MET A 7 -1.79 27.70 -55.62
C MET A 7 -1.56 26.35 -54.93
N LEU A 8 -0.55 26.28 -54.03
CA LEU A 8 -0.33 25.15 -53.17
C LEU A 8 -1.28 25.24 -51.96
N PHE A 9 -2.28 24.36 -51.93
CA PHE A 9 -3.12 24.16 -50.73
C PHE A 9 -2.35 23.29 -49.71
N ALA A 10 -1.90 23.91 -48.63
CA ALA A 10 -1.39 23.18 -47.47
C ALA A 10 -2.59 22.64 -46.67
N ILE A 11 -2.73 21.33 -46.63
CA ILE A 11 -3.72 20.62 -45.78
C ILE A 11 -3.09 20.50 -44.41
N PRO A 12 -3.69 21.08 -43.33
CA PRO A 12 -3.21 20.84 -41.99
C PRO A 12 -3.56 19.41 -41.58
N LEU A 13 -2.54 18.60 -41.36
CA LEU A 13 -2.67 17.26 -40.79
C LEU A 13 -3.00 17.38 -39.29
N LEU A 14 -4.28 17.24 -38.95
CA LEU A 14 -4.74 17.19 -37.58
C LEU A 14 -4.33 15.84 -36.98
N ILE A 15 -3.23 15.80 -36.21
CA ILE A 15 -2.84 14.64 -35.43
C ILE A 15 -3.75 14.61 -34.20
N MET A 16 -4.84 13.84 -34.27
CA MET A 16 -5.62 13.45 -33.11
C MET A 16 -4.77 12.46 -32.25
N GLY A 17 -4.03 13.01 -31.29
CA GLY A 17 -3.40 12.21 -30.26
C GLY A 17 -4.50 11.55 -29.40
N ALA A 18 -4.70 10.24 -29.57
CA ALA A 18 -5.52 9.47 -28.65
C ALA A 18 -4.84 9.47 -27.28
N LEU A 19 -5.33 10.30 -26.37
CA LEU A 19 -5.03 10.19 -24.95
C LEU A 19 -5.62 8.86 -24.46
N THR A 20 -4.79 7.81 -24.40
CA THR A 20 -5.14 6.60 -23.66
C THR A 20 -5.14 6.98 -22.18
N ALA A 21 -6.30 7.37 -21.65
CA ALA A 21 -6.51 7.45 -20.21
C ALA A 21 -6.30 6.03 -19.66
N GLY A 22 -5.12 5.76 -19.10
CA GLY A 22 -4.89 4.56 -18.32
C GLY A 22 -5.93 4.56 -17.20
N THR A 23 -6.83 3.58 -17.22
CA THR A 23 -7.76 3.38 -16.12
C THR A 23 -6.94 3.01 -14.89
N ALA A 24 -6.76 3.96 -13.98
CA ALA A 24 -6.24 3.65 -12.64
C ALA A 24 -7.19 2.60 -12.04
N ARG A 25 -6.70 1.39 -11.82
CA ARG A 25 -7.50 0.34 -11.19
C ARG A 25 -7.60 0.67 -9.71
N ALA A 26 -8.81 1.00 -9.26
CA ALA A 26 -9.06 1.27 -7.86
C ALA A 26 -8.84 -0.02 -7.04
N HIS A 27 -8.22 0.13 -5.88
CA HIS A 27 -8.16 -0.92 -4.87
C HIS A 27 -9.55 -1.16 -4.29
N PHE A 28 -9.85 -2.40 -3.96
CA PHE A 28 -11.18 -2.78 -3.48
C PHE A 28 -11.09 -3.82 -2.37
N VAL A 29 -12.15 -3.93 -1.57
CA VAL A 29 -12.28 -5.00 -0.57
C VAL A 29 -12.38 -6.34 -1.28
N PRO A 30 -11.50 -7.32 -0.99
CA PRO A 30 -11.57 -8.63 -1.65
C PRO A 30 -12.92 -9.32 -1.41
N ALA A 31 -13.44 -10.01 -2.43
CA ALA A 31 -14.70 -10.74 -2.36
C ALA A 31 -14.54 -12.12 -3.01
N PRO A 32 -14.51 -13.23 -2.25
CA PRO A 32 -14.64 -13.28 -0.78
C PRO A 32 -13.50 -12.57 -0.06
N CYS A 33 -13.77 -12.05 1.15
CA CYS A 33 -12.73 -11.39 1.92
C CYS A 33 -11.83 -12.43 2.63
N ASP A 34 -10.59 -12.08 2.80
CA ASP A 34 -9.54 -12.89 3.41
C ASP A 34 -8.86 -12.12 4.55
N PHE A 35 -7.66 -12.53 4.97
CA PHE A 35 -6.84 -11.79 5.91
C PHE A 35 -5.35 -12.07 5.68
N ILE A 36 -4.51 -11.11 6.05
CA ILE A 36 -3.05 -11.20 5.95
C ILE A 36 -2.41 -11.03 7.33
N THR A 37 -1.35 -11.77 7.58
CA THR A 37 -0.55 -11.66 8.80
C THR A 37 0.92 -11.62 8.45
N GLY A 38 1.73 -10.96 9.25
CA GLY A 38 3.17 -11.00 9.03
C GLY A 38 3.93 -10.21 10.07
N GLY A 39 5.23 -10.45 10.07
CA GLY A 39 6.18 -9.74 10.91
C GLY A 39 7.59 -9.92 10.41
N GLY A 40 8.40 -8.92 10.69
CA GLY A 40 9.78 -8.92 10.23
C GLY A 40 10.40 -7.53 10.32
N TRP A 41 11.39 -7.32 9.47
CA TRP A 41 12.04 -6.03 9.35
C TRP A 41 12.47 -5.76 7.90
N VAL A 42 12.50 -4.48 7.55
CA VAL A 42 13.00 -3.95 6.27
C VAL A 42 13.94 -2.79 6.55
N LEU A 43 14.67 -2.34 5.56
CA LEU A 43 15.36 -1.05 5.60
C LEU A 43 14.43 0.04 5.05
N ASN A 44 14.37 1.19 5.74
CA ASN A 44 13.71 2.37 5.18
C ASN A 44 14.53 2.98 4.04
N ASP A 45 14.02 4.04 3.41
CA ASP A 45 14.64 4.66 2.24
C ASP A 45 16.00 5.35 2.56
N GLN A 46 16.35 5.50 3.84
CA GLN A 46 17.62 6.01 4.33
C GLN A 46 18.55 4.92 4.89
N GLY A 47 18.15 3.65 4.78
CA GLY A 47 18.93 2.51 5.25
C GLY A 47 18.77 2.19 6.74
N GLY A 48 17.82 2.81 7.42
CA GLY A 48 17.50 2.53 8.82
C GLY A 48 16.63 1.28 8.98
N PHE A 49 16.79 0.56 10.10
CA PHE A 49 16.00 -0.62 10.42
C PHE A 49 14.58 -0.25 10.81
N VAL A 50 13.61 -0.92 10.20
CA VAL A 50 12.18 -0.81 10.52
C VAL A 50 11.62 -2.19 10.80
N ASN A 51 11.28 -2.46 12.07
CA ASN A 51 10.56 -3.66 12.44
C ASN A 51 9.06 -3.48 12.28
N PHE A 52 8.37 -4.53 11.89
CA PHE A 52 6.92 -4.53 11.84
C PHE A 52 6.32 -5.83 12.37
N GLY A 53 5.11 -5.73 12.90
CA GLY A 53 4.23 -6.84 13.21
C GLY A 53 2.82 -6.39 12.86
N SER A 54 2.23 -6.95 11.81
CA SER A 54 0.99 -6.44 11.26
C SER A 54 0.08 -7.57 10.83
N HIS A 55 -1.20 -7.38 11.02
CA HIS A 55 -2.23 -8.25 10.49
C HIS A 55 -3.50 -7.45 10.23
N GLY A 56 -4.28 -7.88 9.25
CA GLY A 56 -5.55 -7.26 8.94
C GLY A 56 -6.39 -8.13 8.03
N GLY A 57 -7.67 -7.84 7.98
CA GLY A 57 -8.63 -8.57 7.17
C GLY A 57 -10.07 -8.19 7.46
N CYS A 58 -10.99 -9.05 7.01
CA CYS A 58 -12.39 -8.92 7.32
C CYS A 58 -12.85 -9.96 8.36
N LYS A 59 -13.79 -9.57 9.22
CA LYS A 59 -14.41 -10.47 10.18
C LYS A 59 -15.83 -10.04 10.48
N ASN A 60 -16.80 -10.92 10.23
CA ASN A 60 -18.21 -10.73 10.58
C ASN A 60 -18.84 -9.40 10.09
N GLY A 61 -18.46 -8.95 8.89
CA GLY A 61 -18.99 -7.73 8.29
C GLY A 61 -18.22 -6.45 8.64
N ALA A 62 -17.05 -6.57 9.28
CA ALA A 62 -16.19 -5.43 9.66
C ALA A 62 -14.74 -5.69 9.29
N PHE A 63 -13.94 -4.62 9.26
CA PHE A 63 -12.49 -4.73 9.23
C PHE A 63 -11.95 -4.98 10.63
N TRP A 64 -10.84 -5.71 10.71
CA TRP A 64 -10.13 -5.96 11.95
C TRP A 64 -8.63 -6.04 11.69
N GLY A 65 -7.83 -5.89 12.73
CA GLY A 65 -6.40 -6.05 12.63
C GLY A 65 -5.63 -5.25 13.66
N HIS A 66 -4.32 -5.30 13.50
CA HIS A 66 -3.39 -4.49 14.27
C HIS A 66 -2.14 -4.22 13.42
N VAL A 67 -1.63 -3.00 13.50
CA VAL A 67 -0.40 -2.56 12.85
C VAL A 67 0.51 -1.99 13.93
N ASN A 68 1.73 -2.51 13.96
CA ASN A 68 2.80 -2.06 14.85
C ASN A 68 4.09 -1.93 14.03
N VAL A 69 4.67 -0.72 13.99
CA VAL A 69 5.91 -0.44 13.23
C VAL A 69 6.87 0.34 14.12
N LEU A 70 8.12 -0.11 14.17
CA LEU A 70 9.20 0.52 14.92
C LEU A 70 10.33 0.91 13.97
N ASP A 71 10.61 2.21 13.85
CA ASP A 71 11.74 2.74 13.09
C ASP A 71 12.91 3.07 14.01
N HIS A 72 13.98 2.30 13.89
CA HIS A 72 15.20 2.43 14.68
C HIS A 72 16.14 3.55 14.18
N SER A 73 15.75 4.30 13.17
CA SER A 73 16.49 5.52 12.76
C SER A 73 16.37 6.64 13.80
N TYR A 74 15.41 6.52 14.72
CA TYR A 74 15.21 7.46 15.82
C TYR A 74 15.75 6.91 17.14
N ASN A 75 16.04 7.81 18.10
CA ASN A 75 16.43 7.45 19.46
C ASN A 75 15.64 8.28 20.49
N PRO A 76 14.65 7.72 21.22
CA PRO A 76 14.14 6.34 21.10
C PRO A 76 13.50 6.05 19.74
N PRO A 77 13.34 4.77 19.37
CA PRO A 77 12.74 4.37 18.10
C PRO A 77 11.39 5.04 17.84
N GLY A 78 11.17 5.48 16.60
CA GLY A 78 9.88 5.94 16.15
C GLY A 78 8.87 4.77 16.18
N HIS A 79 7.66 4.99 16.66
CA HIS A 79 6.69 3.92 16.88
C HIS A 79 5.32 4.31 16.32
N LEU A 80 4.80 3.54 15.37
CA LEU A 80 3.40 3.54 14.96
C LEU A 80 2.69 2.37 15.64
N LYS A 81 1.57 2.65 16.31
CA LYS A 81 0.64 1.65 16.83
C LYS A 81 -0.77 1.97 16.36
N SER A 82 -1.42 1.05 15.66
CA SER A 82 -2.80 1.24 15.20
C SER A 82 -3.76 1.37 16.38
N THR A 83 -4.70 2.30 16.25
CA THR A 83 -5.83 2.49 17.19
C THR A 83 -7.15 2.05 16.55
N GLU A 84 -7.25 2.12 15.21
CA GLU A 84 -8.43 1.73 14.46
C GLU A 84 -8.01 1.19 13.08
N ILE A 85 -8.70 0.16 12.59
CA ILE A 85 -8.59 -0.33 11.21
C ILE A 85 -9.84 0.09 10.45
N THR A 86 -9.68 0.94 9.45
CA THR A 86 -10.76 1.52 8.64
C THR A 86 -10.88 0.88 7.27
N GLY A 87 -9.90 0.06 6.85
CA GLY A 87 -9.91 -0.55 5.53
C GLY A 87 -8.98 -1.73 5.38
N TYR A 88 -9.37 -2.61 4.47
CA TYR A 88 -8.60 -3.75 4.00
C TYR A 88 -8.86 -3.93 2.51
N LEU A 89 -7.83 -3.83 1.69
CA LEU A 89 -7.95 -3.69 0.24
C LEU A 89 -7.03 -4.66 -0.49
N MET A 90 -7.46 -5.09 -1.66
CA MET A 90 -6.66 -5.79 -2.65
C MET A 90 -6.30 -4.84 -3.79
N ASP A 91 -5.05 -4.89 -4.24
CA ASP A 91 -4.59 -4.25 -5.46
C ASP A 91 -4.76 -5.24 -6.62
N PRO A 92 -5.58 -4.94 -7.65
CA PRO A 92 -5.76 -5.86 -8.78
C PRO A 92 -4.51 -6.05 -9.65
N ALA A 93 -3.51 -5.18 -9.52
CA ALA A 93 -2.21 -5.35 -10.18
C ALA A 93 -1.27 -6.30 -9.39
N PHE A 94 -1.50 -6.43 -8.09
CA PHE A 94 -0.73 -7.27 -7.17
C PHE A 94 -1.70 -8.14 -6.34
N PRO A 95 -2.23 -9.24 -6.88
CA PRO A 95 -3.32 -10.01 -6.26
C PRO A 95 -2.95 -10.67 -4.93
N ASN A 96 -1.67 -10.83 -4.66
CA ASN A 96 -1.09 -11.32 -3.40
C ASN A 96 -0.76 -10.19 -2.39
N ALA A 97 -1.00 -8.93 -2.78
CA ALA A 97 -0.86 -7.78 -1.88
C ALA A 97 -2.17 -7.46 -1.16
N ARG A 98 -2.04 -6.99 0.08
CA ARG A 98 -3.13 -6.40 0.84
C ARG A 98 -2.68 -5.08 1.46
N ASP A 99 -3.55 -4.09 1.36
CA ASP A 99 -3.37 -2.81 2.03
C ASP A 99 -4.26 -2.76 3.27
N ILE A 100 -3.70 -2.40 4.40
CA ILE A 100 -4.39 -2.19 5.67
C ILE A 100 -4.38 -0.69 5.94
N CYS A 101 -5.55 -0.09 6.06
CA CYS A 101 -5.71 1.34 6.35
C CYS A 101 -6.32 1.57 7.72
N GLY A 102 -5.98 2.70 8.34
CA GLY A 102 -6.53 3.03 9.64
C GLY A 102 -5.99 4.32 10.24
N PHE A 103 -6.26 4.47 11.51
CA PHE A 103 -5.65 5.48 12.37
C PHE A 103 -4.69 4.82 13.36
N GLY A 104 -3.63 5.54 13.70
CA GLY A 104 -2.66 5.10 14.69
C GLY A 104 -2.01 6.25 15.42
N GLU A 105 -1.52 5.95 16.61
CA GLU A 105 -0.64 6.83 17.36
C GLU A 105 0.79 6.64 16.87
N VAL A 106 1.44 7.76 16.55
CA VAL A 106 2.85 7.82 16.20
C VAL A 106 3.59 8.55 17.31
N THR A 107 4.58 7.87 17.88
CA THR A 107 5.51 8.47 18.87
C THR A 107 6.88 8.61 18.22
N VAL A 108 7.42 9.82 18.17
CA VAL A 108 8.75 10.10 17.64
C VAL A 108 9.36 11.27 18.41
N ASN A 109 10.64 11.15 18.80
CA ASN A 109 11.37 12.18 19.56
C ASN A 109 10.60 12.69 20.80
N GLY A 110 9.91 11.79 21.51
CA GLY A 110 9.13 12.09 22.71
C GLY A 110 7.77 12.79 22.46
N SER A 111 7.39 13.02 21.21
CA SER A 111 6.08 13.57 20.83
C SER A 111 5.17 12.47 20.31
N THR A 112 3.91 12.50 20.73
CA THR A 112 2.89 11.54 20.24
C THR A 112 1.75 12.30 19.56
N PHE A 113 1.33 11.80 18.40
CA PHE A 113 0.20 12.35 17.63
C PHE A 113 -0.55 11.24 16.91
N THR A 114 -1.80 11.48 16.59
CA THR A 114 -2.62 10.54 15.80
C THR A 114 -2.54 10.91 14.31
N THR A 115 -2.39 9.90 13.47
CA THR A 115 -2.38 10.08 12.02
C THR A 115 -3.05 8.90 11.31
N ARG A 116 -3.41 9.08 10.06
CA ARG A 116 -3.80 7.96 9.19
C ARG A 116 -2.56 7.18 8.77
N PHE A 117 -2.76 5.90 8.55
CA PHE A 117 -1.74 5.03 7.94
C PHE A 117 -2.33 4.18 6.83
N ARG A 118 -1.46 3.76 5.90
CA ARG A 118 -1.66 2.69 4.93
C ARG A 118 -0.44 1.81 4.97
N VAL A 119 -0.62 0.53 5.20
CA VAL A 119 0.43 -0.48 5.19
C VAL A 119 0.15 -1.44 4.06
N ARG A 120 1.16 -1.72 3.22
CA ARG A 120 1.12 -2.77 2.20
C ARG A 120 1.91 -3.97 2.68
N MET A 121 1.32 -5.14 2.55
CA MET A 121 1.90 -6.44 2.81
C MET A 121 1.69 -7.33 1.59
N GLU A 122 2.75 -7.96 1.09
CA GLU A 122 2.71 -8.84 -0.08
C GLU A 122 3.28 -10.22 0.29
N ASP A 123 2.47 -11.26 0.11
CA ASP A 123 2.85 -12.67 0.25
C ASP A 123 3.33 -13.18 -1.11
N ASN A 124 4.63 -13.30 -1.29
CA ASN A 124 5.26 -13.80 -2.51
C ASN A 124 5.74 -15.24 -2.36
N GLY A 125 5.32 -15.92 -1.29
CA GLY A 125 5.54 -17.35 -1.03
C GLY A 125 6.63 -17.64 -0.01
N GLU A 126 6.62 -18.90 0.45
CA GLU A 126 7.53 -19.38 1.47
C GLU A 126 8.95 -19.64 0.92
N PRO A 127 10.01 -19.34 1.65
CA PRO A 127 10.07 -18.98 3.08
C PRO A 127 10.05 -17.48 3.40
N GLY A 128 9.28 -16.65 2.72
CA GLY A 128 9.07 -15.24 3.01
C GLY A 128 10.15 -14.27 2.51
N GLY A 129 11.22 -14.77 1.93
CA GLY A 129 12.33 -13.94 1.44
C GLY A 129 11.96 -12.98 0.30
N SER A 130 10.92 -13.31 -0.47
CA SER A 130 10.38 -12.48 -1.54
C SER A 130 9.14 -11.67 -1.12
N ASP A 131 8.69 -11.83 0.13
CA ASP A 131 7.59 -11.04 0.68
C ASP A 131 8.00 -9.57 0.78
N ARG A 132 7.01 -8.68 0.74
CA ARG A 132 7.30 -7.25 0.73
C ARG A 132 6.43 -6.50 1.72
N PHE A 133 7.03 -5.50 2.35
CA PHE A 133 6.38 -4.62 3.31
C PHE A 133 6.65 -3.16 2.98
N GLY A 134 5.67 -2.31 3.22
CA GLY A 134 5.79 -0.86 3.15
C GLY A 134 4.76 -0.15 4.02
N VAL A 135 5.03 1.10 4.38
CA VAL A 135 4.13 1.94 5.18
C VAL A 135 4.12 3.38 4.70
N HIS A 136 2.95 3.99 4.68
CA HIS A 136 2.73 5.39 4.36
C HIS A 136 1.86 6.03 5.46
N LEU A 137 2.33 7.13 6.05
CA LEU A 137 1.61 7.89 7.07
C LEU A 137 1.11 9.21 6.53
N GLY A 138 0.01 9.71 7.10
CA GLY A 138 -0.60 10.99 6.71
C GLY A 138 0.26 12.23 6.97
N ASN A 139 1.34 12.12 7.74
CA ASN A 139 2.33 13.17 7.94
C ASN A 139 3.46 13.20 6.88
N GLY A 140 3.38 12.31 5.87
CA GLY A 140 4.36 12.19 4.79
C GLY A 140 5.51 11.22 5.06
N TYR A 141 5.55 10.53 6.21
CA TYR A 141 6.53 9.47 6.43
C TYR A 141 6.20 8.27 5.53
N ILE A 142 7.21 7.77 4.82
CA ILE A 142 7.11 6.63 3.90
C ILE A 142 8.28 5.68 4.14
N VAL A 143 7.96 4.40 4.15
CA VAL A 143 8.87 3.30 3.83
C VAL A 143 8.35 2.66 2.56
N SER A 144 9.10 2.81 1.46
CA SER A 144 8.74 2.18 0.18
C SER A 144 8.62 0.68 0.31
N THR A 145 7.76 0.03 -0.49
CA THR A 145 7.59 -1.42 -0.45
C THR A 145 8.90 -2.13 -0.75
N ARG A 146 9.41 -2.89 0.22
CA ARG A 146 10.70 -3.56 0.17
C ARG A 146 10.57 -5.04 0.47
N GLU A 147 11.41 -5.84 -0.18
CA GLU A 147 11.52 -7.27 0.09
C GLU A 147 12.05 -7.54 1.49
N LEU A 148 11.50 -8.55 2.15
CA LEU A 148 12.02 -9.02 3.42
C LEU A 148 13.39 -9.67 3.27
N GLY A 149 13.63 -10.36 2.14
CA GLY A 149 14.93 -10.91 1.74
C GLY A 149 15.63 -11.82 2.76
N PRO A 150 16.77 -12.38 2.41
CA PRO A 150 17.64 -13.02 3.38
C PRO A 150 18.31 -11.95 4.26
N PRO A 151 18.61 -12.25 5.52
CA PRO A 151 19.34 -11.34 6.40
C PRO A 151 20.65 -10.87 5.76
N GLY A 152 20.84 -9.57 5.66
CA GLY A 152 22.04 -8.99 5.06
C GLY A 152 21.99 -7.46 5.07
N PRO A 153 23.08 -6.77 4.68
CA PRO A 153 23.14 -5.31 4.72
C PRO A 153 22.13 -4.61 3.83
N ASP A 154 21.62 -5.30 2.79
CA ASP A 154 20.63 -4.78 1.84
C ASP A 154 19.29 -5.53 1.92
N GLY A 155 19.11 -6.36 2.94
CA GLY A 155 17.98 -7.27 3.09
C GLY A 155 16.99 -6.83 4.17
N GLY A 156 16.12 -7.73 4.45
CA GLY A 156 15.15 -7.71 5.52
C GLY A 156 15.15 -9.06 6.21
N GLY A 157 14.04 -9.38 6.85
CA GLY A 157 13.82 -10.69 7.46
C GLY A 157 12.40 -10.81 7.94
N GLY A 158 11.86 -12.02 7.96
CA GLY A 158 10.52 -12.27 8.44
C GLY A 158 9.70 -13.09 7.45
N ASN A 159 8.38 -13.06 7.64
CA ASN A 159 7.42 -13.74 6.79
C ASN A 159 6.08 -13.00 6.79
N ILE A 160 5.44 -12.98 5.62
CA ILE A 160 4.07 -12.50 5.45
C ILE A 160 3.25 -13.63 4.86
N GLN A 161 2.04 -13.85 5.37
CA GLN A 161 1.17 -14.91 4.91
C GLN A 161 -0.23 -14.40 4.61
N LEU A 162 -0.67 -14.58 3.38
CA LEU A 162 -2.04 -14.37 2.96
C LEU A 162 -2.86 -15.64 3.22
N HIS A 163 -3.86 -15.51 4.06
CA HIS A 163 -4.72 -16.63 4.44
C HIS A 163 -5.99 -16.64 3.60
N LYS A 164 -6.46 -17.85 3.29
CA LYS A 164 -7.72 -18.04 2.57
C LYS A 164 -8.91 -17.60 3.42
N GLU A 165 -9.96 -17.27 2.71
CA GLU A 165 -11.26 -16.99 3.30
C GLU A 165 -11.81 -18.16 4.12
N ASN A 166 -12.65 -17.85 5.10
CA ASN A 166 -13.42 -18.80 5.89
C ASN A 166 -14.79 -18.22 6.24
N ASN A 167 -15.60 -18.96 6.96
CA ASN A 167 -16.99 -18.56 7.27
C ASN A 167 -17.10 -17.23 8.04
N SER A 168 -16.05 -16.78 8.72
CA SER A 168 -16.04 -15.51 9.48
C SER A 168 -15.43 -14.34 8.69
N THR A 169 -14.70 -14.56 7.61
CA THR A 169 -14.04 -13.51 6.83
C THR A 169 -15.00 -12.78 5.89
N LYS A 170 -16.11 -12.29 6.42
CA LYS A 170 -17.08 -11.48 5.68
C LYS A 170 -16.70 -10.01 5.80
N GLY A 171 -16.55 -9.35 4.65
CA GLY A 171 -16.34 -7.91 4.58
C GLY A 171 -17.62 -7.11 4.84
N PRO A 172 -17.50 -5.78 5.04
CA PRO A 172 -18.67 -4.91 5.15
C PRO A 172 -19.48 -4.91 3.85
N ASN A 173 -20.81 -4.76 3.98
CA ASN A 173 -21.72 -4.66 2.84
C ASN A 173 -22.74 -3.53 3.09
N PRO A 174 -22.75 -2.45 2.28
CA PRO A 174 -21.86 -2.24 1.13
C PRO A 174 -20.40 -2.06 1.54
N ALA A 175 -19.48 -2.43 0.66
CA ALA A 175 -18.06 -2.18 0.87
C ALA A 175 -17.77 -0.67 0.73
N PRO A 176 -17.02 -0.06 1.68
CA PRO A 176 -16.59 1.33 1.54
C PRO A 176 -15.63 1.52 0.36
N THR A 177 -15.55 2.74 -0.14
CA THR A 177 -14.57 3.13 -1.17
C THR A 177 -13.15 3.18 -0.60
N GLU A 178 -12.13 3.09 -1.47
CA GLU A 178 -10.72 3.25 -1.07
C GLU A 178 -10.49 4.58 -0.34
N PHE A 179 -11.13 5.67 -0.81
CA PHE A 179 -11.02 6.97 -0.17
C PHE A 179 -11.58 6.99 1.26
N GLU A 180 -12.74 6.37 1.49
CA GLU A 180 -13.34 6.26 2.83
C GLU A 180 -12.45 5.45 3.76
N MET A 181 -11.84 4.39 3.27
CA MET A 181 -10.99 3.49 4.04
C MET A 181 -9.62 4.12 4.35
N CYS A 182 -8.94 4.69 3.36
CA CYS A 182 -7.55 5.14 3.49
C CYS A 182 -7.39 6.66 3.57
N GLY A 183 -8.50 7.45 3.40
CA GLY A 183 -8.48 8.90 3.54
C GLY A 183 -7.62 9.62 2.52
N GLY A 184 -7.52 9.07 1.30
CA GLY A 184 -6.71 9.63 0.23
C GLY A 184 -5.21 9.32 0.32
N LEU A 185 -4.76 8.49 1.27
CA LEU A 185 -3.40 7.97 1.24
C LEU A 185 -3.27 7.00 0.07
N MET A 186 -2.67 7.48 -1.01
CA MET A 186 -2.35 6.67 -2.18
C MET A 186 -1.07 5.87 -1.91
N TRP A 187 -0.98 4.69 -2.54
CA TRP A 187 0.29 3.98 -2.58
C TRP A 187 1.13 4.59 -3.69
N PRO A 188 2.39 4.97 -3.43
CA PRO A 188 3.27 5.57 -4.42
C PRO A 188 3.71 4.59 -5.51
#